data_545469310105f85f0e3c0576d738d60b
#
_entry.id   545469310105f85f0e3c0576d738d60b
#
_cell.length_a   1.000
_cell.length_b   1.000
_cell.length_c   1.000
_cell.angle_alpha   90.00
_cell.angle_beta   90.00
_cell.angle_gamma   90.00
#
_symmetry.space_group_name_H-M   'P 1'
#
loop_
_entity.id
_entity.type
_entity.pdbx_description
1 polymer ?
#
loop_
_entity_poly.entity_id
_entity_poly.type
_entity_poly.pdbx_seq_one_letter_code
_entity_poly.pdbx_strand_id
1 'polypeptide(L)' 'MARTEISNSDLVWVFTEKLKSFGDCAPAISIAIVPNKDGWTAIASRRDHHAHPLCAKRIEQVQGELREIYVLAKD' A
#
# COMPACT_ATOMS: atom_id res chain seq x y z
N MET A 1 -18.69 8.99 -5.17
CA MET A 1 -18.39 7.99 -6.21
C MET A 1 -18.13 6.63 -5.60
N ALA A 2 -18.58 5.58 -6.26
CA ALA A 2 -18.36 4.23 -5.80
C ALA A 2 -16.88 3.84 -5.96
N ARG A 3 -16.30 3.25 -4.92
CA ARG A 3 -14.96 2.71 -4.99
C ARG A 3 -15.00 1.31 -5.57
N THR A 4 -13.90 0.89 -6.16
CA THR A 4 -13.78 -0.44 -6.74
C THR A 4 -13.35 -1.43 -5.65
N GLU A 5 -14.04 -2.57 -5.55
CA GLU A 5 -13.61 -3.65 -4.66
C GLU A 5 -12.42 -4.36 -5.27
N ILE A 6 -11.42 -4.68 -4.45
CA ILE A 6 -10.20 -5.33 -4.89
C ILE A 6 -9.79 -6.37 -3.84
N SER A 7 -9.25 -7.49 -4.28
CA SER A 7 -8.75 -8.51 -3.36
C SER A 7 -7.46 -8.03 -2.68
N ASN A 8 -7.14 -8.63 -1.52
CA ASN A 8 -5.91 -8.30 -0.81
C ASN A 8 -4.68 -8.50 -1.70
N SER A 9 -4.61 -9.64 -2.39
CA SER A 9 -3.48 -9.96 -3.26
C SER A 9 -3.32 -8.95 -4.40
N ASP A 10 -4.42 -8.59 -5.03
CA ASP A 10 -4.41 -7.63 -6.13
C ASP A 10 -4.02 -6.23 -5.62
N LEU A 11 -4.50 -5.86 -4.45
CA LEU A 11 -4.17 -4.56 -3.85
C LEU A 11 -2.68 -4.48 -3.51
N VAL A 12 -2.10 -5.55 -2.97
CA VAL A 12 -0.66 -5.63 -2.71
C VAL A 12 0.11 -5.40 -4.00
N TRP A 13 -0.31 -6.05 -5.08
CA TRP A 13 0.34 -5.91 -6.39
C TRP A 13 0.26 -4.47 -6.91
N VAL A 14 -0.94 -3.88 -6.90
CA VAL A 14 -1.16 -2.50 -7.33
C VAL A 14 -0.31 -1.53 -6.51
N PHE A 15 -0.32 -1.72 -5.20
CA PHE A 15 0.44 -0.87 -4.28
C PHE A 15 1.94 -0.94 -4.57
N THR A 16 2.45 -2.15 -4.75
CA THR A 16 3.87 -2.37 -5.04
C THR A 16 4.29 -1.72 -6.35
N GLU A 17 3.46 -1.88 -7.40
CA GLU A 17 3.74 -1.27 -8.70
C GLU A 17 3.74 0.26 -8.61
N LYS A 18 2.81 0.81 -7.84
CA LYS A 18 2.73 2.26 -7.64
C LYS A 18 3.98 2.78 -6.93
N LEU A 19 4.45 2.07 -5.91
CA LEU A 19 5.66 2.44 -5.19
C LEU A 19 6.90 2.42 -6.08
N LYS A 20 7.00 1.45 -6.97
CA LYS A 20 8.13 1.35 -7.90
C LYS A 20 8.26 2.58 -8.77
N SER A 21 7.16 3.23 -9.09
CA SER A 21 7.16 4.41 -9.96
C SER A 21 7.86 5.61 -9.32
N PHE A 22 7.98 5.65 -8.00
CA PHE A 22 8.63 6.76 -7.30
C PHE A 22 10.14 6.64 -7.20
N GLY A 23 10.67 5.42 -7.28
CA GLY A 23 12.10 5.19 -7.17
C GLY A 23 12.71 5.34 -5.78
N ASP A 24 11.90 5.70 -4.79
CA ASP A 24 12.37 5.89 -3.40
C ASP A 24 12.42 4.60 -2.58
N CYS A 25 11.85 3.55 -3.11
CA CYS A 25 11.71 2.28 -2.41
C CYS A 25 12.60 1.21 -3.02
N ALA A 26 13.11 0.31 -2.19
CA ALA A 26 13.90 -0.82 -2.65
C ALA A 26 13.05 -1.73 -3.53
N PRO A 27 13.63 -2.34 -4.60
CA PRO A 27 12.87 -3.23 -5.48
C PRO A 27 12.24 -4.43 -4.78
N ALA A 28 12.80 -4.85 -3.65
CA ALA A 28 12.35 -6.02 -2.91
C ALA A 28 11.53 -5.68 -1.67
N ILE A 29 10.94 -4.49 -1.62
CA ILE A 29 10.14 -4.10 -0.45
C ILE A 29 8.88 -4.97 -0.34
N SER A 30 8.58 -5.43 0.88
CA SER A 30 7.39 -6.21 1.17
C SER A 30 6.32 -5.35 1.82
N ILE A 31 5.14 -5.37 1.24
CA ILE A 31 3.99 -4.63 1.76
C ILE A 31 2.91 -5.63 2.18
N ALA A 32 2.35 -5.44 3.37
CA ALA A 32 1.19 -6.19 3.84
C ALA A 32 -0.01 -5.24 3.90
N ILE A 33 -1.17 -5.73 3.49
CA ILE A 33 -2.41 -4.96 3.57
C ILE A 33 -3.26 -5.56 4.69
N VAL A 34 -3.61 -4.73 5.66
CA VAL A 34 -4.37 -5.15 6.84
C VAL A 34 -5.71 -4.43 6.86
N PRO A 35 -6.84 -5.17 6.91
CA PRO A 35 -8.15 -4.52 7.01
C PRO A 35 -8.32 -3.85 8.37
N ASN A 36 -9.04 -2.72 8.38
CA ASN A 36 -9.36 -2.01 9.61
C ASN A 36 -10.71 -1.32 9.48
N LYS A 37 -11.11 -0.57 10.50
CA LYS A 37 -12.42 0.10 10.53
C LYS A 37 -12.60 1.12 9.40
N ASP A 38 -11.51 1.75 9.01
CA ASP A 38 -11.53 2.79 7.98
C ASP A 38 -11.26 2.23 6.57
N GLY A 39 -11.17 0.92 6.46
CA GLY A 39 -10.93 0.25 5.19
C GLY A 39 -9.73 -0.69 5.28
N TRP A 40 -8.54 -0.18 5.00
CA TRP A 40 -7.32 -0.98 5.05
C TRP A 40 -6.10 -0.09 5.29
N THR A 41 -5.03 -0.71 5.76
CA THR A 41 -3.76 -0.02 6.01
C THR A 41 -2.63 -0.84 5.38
N ALA A 42 -1.70 -0.15 4.72
CA ALA A 42 -0.51 -0.78 4.17
C ALA A 42 0.63 -0.70 5.19
N ILE A 43 1.30 -1.82 5.41
CA ILE A 43 2.38 -1.91 6.39
C ILE A 43 3.63 -2.45 5.71
N ALA A 44 4.76 -1.77 5.89
CA ALA A 44 6.06 -2.29 5.50
C ALA A 44 6.74 -2.90 6.72
N SER A 45 7.72 -3.77 6.49
CA SER A 45 8.48 -4.33 7.61
C SER A 45 9.21 -3.20 8.35
N ARG A 46 9.45 -3.40 9.65
CA ARG A 46 10.17 -2.42 10.47
C ARG A 46 11.57 -2.16 9.90
N ARG A 47 12.20 -3.18 9.38
CA ARG A 47 13.51 -3.09 8.77
C ARG A 47 13.50 -2.15 7.57
N ASP A 48 12.51 -2.33 6.68
CA ASP A 48 12.37 -1.49 5.49
C ASP A 48 12.06 -0.03 5.88
N HIS A 49 11.26 0.15 6.92
CA HIS A 49 10.88 1.47 7.41
C HIS A 49 12.09 2.27 7.88
N HIS A 50 13.02 1.63 8.61
CA HIS A 50 14.24 2.28 9.09
C HIS A 50 15.26 2.50 7.98
N ALA A 51 15.40 1.54 7.08
CA ALA A 51 16.40 1.61 6.01
C ALA A 51 16.02 2.63 4.93
N HIS A 52 14.73 2.88 4.74
CA HIS A 52 14.22 3.72 3.66
C HIS A 52 13.13 4.69 4.13
N PRO A 53 13.51 5.77 4.87
CA PRO A 53 12.51 6.71 5.41
C PRO A 53 11.70 7.43 4.34
N LEU A 54 12.27 7.69 3.16
CA LEU A 54 11.52 8.30 2.06
C LEU A 54 10.48 7.34 1.51
N CYS A 55 10.80 6.05 1.49
CA CYS A 55 9.85 5.04 1.08
C CYS A 55 8.65 4.99 2.04
N ALA A 56 8.88 5.14 3.34
CA ALA A 56 7.79 5.18 4.32
C ALA A 56 6.81 6.31 4.01
N LYS A 57 7.33 7.48 3.63
CA LYS A 57 6.49 8.61 3.22
C LYS A 57 5.69 8.31 1.96
N ARG A 58 6.31 7.64 1.00
CA ARG A 58 5.64 7.24 -0.23
C ARG A 58 4.54 6.22 0.04
N ILE A 59 4.78 5.31 0.98
CA ILE A 59 3.76 4.34 1.39
C ILE A 59 2.51 5.05 1.91
N GLU A 60 2.68 6.04 2.78
CA GLU A 60 1.56 6.83 3.29
C GLU A 60 0.83 7.58 2.18
N GLN A 61 1.57 8.17 1.25
CA GLN A 61 1.01 8.90 0.12
C GLN A 61 0.18 7.98 -0.77
N VAL A 62 0.75 6.85 -1.16
CA VAL A 62 0.08 5.87 -2.03
C VAL A 62 -1.15 5.30 -1.33
N GLN A 63 -1.05 5.01 -0.03
CA GLN A 63 -2.19 4.54 0.76
C GLN A 63 -3.36 5.52 0.69
N GLY A 64 -3.08 6.80 0.89
CA GLY A 64 -4.12 7.83 0.81
C GLY A 64 -4.78 7.89 -0.55
N GLU A 65 -3.98 7.83 -1.61
CA GLU A 65 -4.50 7.86 -2.99
C GLU A 65 -5.35 6.62 -3.30
N LEU A 66 -4.84 5.44 -2.97
CA LEU A 66 -5.52 4.19 -3.30
C LEU A 66 -6.77 3.94 -2.45
N ARG A 67 -6.81 4.46 -1.22
CA ARG A 67 -8.02 4.37 -0.38
C ARG A 67 -9.21 5.08 -1.02
N GLU A 68 -8.97 6.11 -1.79
CA GLU A 68 -10.02 6.83 -2.49
C GLU A 68 -10.55 6.07 -3.70
N ILE A 69 -9.74 5.16 -4.24
CA ILE A 69 -10.07 4.39 -5.45
C ILE A 69 -10.61 3.00 -5.10
N TYR A 70 -10.01 2.35 -4.10
CA TYR A 70 -10.28 0.95 -3.80
C TYR A 70 -10.80 0.72 -2.38
N VAL A 71 -11.71 -0.24 -2.27
CA VAL A 71 -12.09 -0.82 -0.98
C VAL A 71 -11.66 -2.29 -1.00
N LEU A 72 -11.16 -2.77 0.14
CA LEU A 72 -10.74 -4.16 0.25
C LEU A 72 -11.96 -5.07 0.24
N ALA A 73 -11.97 -6.03 -0.67
CA ALA A 73 -13.07 -6.98 -0.77
C ALA A 73 -13.14 -7.84 0.50
N LYS A 74 -14.35 -8.08 0.96
CA LYS A 74 -14.56 -8.97 2.11
C LYS A 74 -14.59 -10.41 1.62
N ASP A 75 -13.87 -11.26 2.33
CA ASP A 75 -13.89 -12.71 2.04
C ASP A 75 -15.16 -13.35 2.58
#